data_e266be658eb88a62c33143dc418e2a18
#
_entry.id   e266be658eb88a62c33143dc418e2a18
#
_cell.length_a   1.000
_cell.length_b   1.000
_cell.length_c   1.000
_cell.angle_alpha   90.00
_cell.angle_beta   90.00
_cell.angle_gamma   90.00
#
_symmetry.space_group_name_H-M   'P 1'
#
loop_
_entity.id
_entity.type
_entity.pdbx_description
1 polymer ?
#
loop_
_entity_poly.entity_id
_entity_poly.type
_entity_poly.pdbx_seq_one_letter_code
_entity_poly.pdbx_strand_id
1 'polypeptide(L)'
;MRTFQRISRLIRPAIGLPVLAALAIVGLLVMALGCGEKREAAATTAPAVNPRLQDVPVPAGFKFNTDQSSDRAVGGFRFVRHLYEGGATVRQVSEFYRRNMPPLGWQMLEENFVSGRRRLLYDKGNDTCHISVWDDWGTKVLIQVLPRGARHTRPAAPAPSAGTMP
;
A
#
# COMPACT_ATOMS: atom_id res chain seq x y z
N MET A 1 -49.20 -71.26 -37.25
CA MET A 1 -50.27 -70.44 -37.77
C MET A 1 -50.11 -69.00 -37.35
N ARG A 2 -50.01 -68.11 -38.36
CA ARG A 2 -50.36 -66.68 -38.41
C ARG A 2 -49.60 -65.78 -37.46
N THR A 3 -48.52 -65.17 -37.92
CA THR A 3 -48.50 -63.83 -38.57
C THR A 3 -49.14 -62.76 -37.73
N PHE A 4 -48.33 -61.87 -37.13
CA PHE A 4 -48.65 -60.46 -37.11
C PHE A 4 -47.36 -59.63 -37.25
N GLN A 5 -47.32 -58.97 -38.38
CA GLN A 5 -46.29 -58.10 -38.85
C GLN A 5 -46.43 -56.69 -38.26
N ARG A 6 -45.30 -56.03 -38.10
CA ARG A 6 -45.05 -54.60 -38.36
C ARG A 6 -45.96 -53.60 -37.69
N ILE A 7 -45.38 -52.75 -36.91
CA ILE A 7 -45.26 -51.34 -37.26
C ILE A 7 -44.11 -50.74 -36.45
N SER A 8 -42.93 -50.77 -37.07
CA SER A 8 -41.84 -49.82 -36.65
C SER A 8 -42.13 -48.51 -37.33
N ARG A 9 -42.73 -47.55 -36.69
CA ARG A 9 -42.73 -46.17 -37.16
C ARG A 9 -41.83 -45.38 -36.25
N LEU A 10 -40.65 -45.16 -36.80
CA LEU A 10 -39.86 -43.96 -36.76
C LEU A 10 -40.55 -42.78 -36.04
N ILE A 11 -40.19 -42.60 -34.80
CA ILE A 11 -40.22 -41.28 -34.19
C ILE A 11 -38.75 -40.86 -34.07
N ARG A 12 -38.26 -40.21 -35.07
CA ARG A 12 -37.01 -39.42 -34.96
C ARG A 12 -37.34 -38.20 -34.12
N PRO A 13 -36.75 -38.01 -32.98
CA PRO A 13 -36.85 -36.75 -32.26
C PRO A 13 -35.98 -35.73 -33.00
N ALA A 14 -36.62 -34.85 -33.76
CA ALA A 14 -36.02 -33.65 -34.36
C ALA A 14 -35.81 -32.57 -33.27
N ILE A 15 -35.21 -32.93 -32.14
CA ILE A 15 -35.00 -32.02 -30.98
C ILE A 15 -33.52 -31.65 -30.85
N GLY A 16 -32.66 -32.03 -31.82
CA GLY A 16 -31.21 -31.84 -31.67
C GLY A 16 -30.67 -30.46 -32.01
N LEU A 17 -31.18 -29.78 -33.02
CA LEU A 17 -30.54 -28.58 -33.52
C LEU A 17 -30.81 -27.29 -32.68
N PRO A 18 -32.04 -26.99 -32.25
CA PRO A 18 -32.27 -25.74 -31.50
C PRO A 18 -31.71 -25.79 -30.07
N VAL A 19 -31.64 -26.98 -29.44
CA VAL A 19 -31.10 -27.13 -28.09
C VAL A 19 -29.58 -26.96 -28.05
N LEU A 20 -28.89 -27.50 -29.05
CA LEU A 20 -27.42 -27.29 -29.18
C LEU A 20 -27.06 -25.85 -29.50
N ALA A 21 -27.86 -25.12 -30.30
CA ALA A 21 -27.66 -23.75 -30.58
C ALA A 21 -27.93 -22.84 -29.33
N ALA A 22 -28.94 -23.16 -28.53
CA ALA A 22 -29.24 -22.45 -27.30
C ALA A 22 -28.14 -22.66 -26.23
N LEU A 23 -27.59 -23.88 -26.09
CA LEU A 23 -26.48 -24.17 -25.19
C LEU A 23 -25.18 -23.44 -25.61
N ALA A 24 -24.92 -23.31 -26.92
CA ALA A 24 -23.76 -22.58 -27.41
C ALA A 24 -23.85 -21.07 -27.12
N ILE A 25 -25.05 -20.48 -27.25
CA ILE A 25 -25.27 -19.05 -26.95
C ILE A 25 -25.16 -18.78 -25.46
N VAL A 26 -25.68 -19.64 -24.58
CA VAL A 26 -25.53 -19.52 -23.13
C VAL A 26 -24.08 -19.68 -22.71
N GLY A 27 -23.34 -20.62 -23.31
CA GLY A 27 -21.91 -20.79 -23.06
C GLY A 27 -21.07 -19.55 -23.45
N LEU A 28 -21.39 -18.93 -24.57
CA LEU A 28 -20.71 -17.72 -25.05
C LEU A 28 -21.05 -16.49 -24.16
N LEU A 29 -22.26 -16.40 -23.64
CA LEU A 29 -22.68 -15.32 -22.73
C LEU A 29 -22.02 -15.44 -21.36
N VAL A 30 -21.80 -16.64 -20.85
CA VAL A 30 -21.11 -16.88 -19.58
C VAL A 30 -19.61 -16.54 -19.69
N MET A 31 -18.99 -16.78 -20.85
CA MET A 31 -17.59 -16.38 -21.09
C MET A 31 -17.41 -14.85 -21.15
N ALA A 32 -18.43 -14.10 -21.55
CA ALA A 32 -18.38 -12.64 -21.58
C ALA A 32 -18.54 -11.98 -20.18
N LEU A 33 -19.12 -12.70 -19.22
CA LEU A 33 -19.30 -12.22 -17.83
C LEU A 33 -18.16 -12.67 -16.89
N GLY A 34 -17.25 -13.52 -17.36
CA GLY A 34 -16.19 -14.15 -16.54
C GLY A 34 -14.88 -13.39 -16.44
N CYS A 35 -14.69 -12.26 -17.12
CA CYS A 35 -13.50 -11.40 -16.99
C CYS A 35 -13.79 -10.17 -16.12
N GLY A 36 -14.41 -10.38 -14.98
CA GLY A 36 -14.25 -9.53 -13.83
C GLY A 36 -12.91 -9.86 -13.16
N GLU A 37 -11.82 -9.72 -13.88
CA GLU A 37 -10.52 -9.54 -13.28
C GLU A 37 -10.68 -8.32 -12.36
N LYS A 38 -10.83 -8.57 -11.05
CA LYS A 38 -10.48 -7.58 -10.07
C LYS A 38 -9.01 -7.24 -10.36
N ARG A 39 -8.78 -6.36 -11.32
CA ARG A 39 -7.69 -5.43 -11.22
C ARG A 39 -7.92 -4.77 -9.87
N GLU A 40 -7.35 -5.34 -8.85
CA GLU A 40 -6.87 -4.60 -7.73
C GLU A 40 -5.98 -3.54 -8.38
N ALA A 41 -6.66 -2.47 -8.80
CA ALA A 41 -6.00 -1.29 -9.30
C ALA A 41 -5.00 -1.03 -8.19
N ALA A 42 -3.73 -1.23 -8.49
CA ALA A 42 -2.66 -0.73 -7.67
C ALA A 42 -3.04 0.74 -7.54
N ALA A 43 -3.77 1.06 -6.48
CA ALA A 43 -4.25 2.39 -6.22
C ALA A 43 -2.98 3.19 -6.13
N THR A 44 -2.62 3.83 -7.24
CA THR A 44 -1.46 4.69 -7.31
C THR A 44 -1.80 5.78 -6.32
N THR A 45 -1.27 5.62 -5.12
CA THR A 45 -1.49 6.57 -4.05
C THR A 45 -0.92 7.89 -4.56
N ALA A 46 -1.82 8.81 -4.92
CA ALA A 46 -1.41 10.12 -5.43
C ALA A 46 -0.79 10.93 -4.30
N PRO A 47 0.10 11.89 -4.58
CA PRO A 47 0.55 12.86 -3.60
C PRO A 47 -0.61 13.73 -3.10
N ALA A 48 -0.58 14.07 -1.81
CA ALA A 48 -1.53 15.02 -1.24
C ALA A 48 -1.31 16.42 -1.84
N VAL A 49 -2.41 17.14 -2.02
CA VAL A 49 -2.35 18.57 -2.39
C VAL A 49 -1.90 19.36 -1.18
N ASN A 50 -0.91 20.25 -1.34
CA ASN A 50 -0.33 21.09 -0.29
C ASN A 50 0.26 20.30 0.90
N PRO A 51 1.29 19.48 0.68
CA PRO A 51 1.96 18.79 1.76
C PRO A 51 2.64 19.79 2.71
N ARG A 52 2.68 19.50 4.01
CA ARG A 52 3.37 20.33 5.01
C ARG A 52 4.88 20.45 4.77
N LEU A 53 5.46 19.42 4.16
CA LEU A 53 6.84 19.40 3.69
C LEU A 53 6.81 19.47 2.17
N GLN A 54 7.37 20.53 1.60
CA GLN A 54 7.34 20.74 0.14
C GLN A 54 8.18 19.70 -0.62
N ASP A 55 9.21 19.18 0.03
CA ASP A 55 10.19 18.26 -0.56
C ASP A 55 10.04 16.81 -0.08
N VAL A 56 9.08 16.51 0.79
CA VAL A 56 8.72 15.15 1.19
C VAL A 56 7.23 14.94 0.95
N PRO A 57 6.85 14.14 -0.04
CA PRO A 57 5.46 13.95 -0.40
C PRO A 57 4.74 13.13 0.66
N VAL A 58 3.43 13.35 0.78
CA VAL A 58 2.54 12.58 1.63
C VAL A 58 1.48 11.91 0.76
N PRO A 59 1.14 10.64 0.96
CA PRO A 59 0.07 10.00 0.22
C PRO A 59 -1.28 10.69 0.44
N ALA A 60 -2.08 10.83 -0.62
CA ALA A 60 -3.43 11.39 -0.50
C ALA A 60 -4.29 10.55 0.46
N GLY A 61 -5.17 11.22 1.21
CA GLY A 61 -6.05 10.59 2.19
C GLY A 61 -5.39 10.30 3.55
N PHE A 62 -4.10 10.60 3.71
CA PHE A 62 -3.44 10.52 5.01
C PHE A 62 -3.68 11.80 5.83
N LYS A 63 -4.03 11.62 7.09
CA LYS A 63 -4.29 12.70 8.05
C LYS A 63 -3.05 12.94 8.91
N PHE A 64 -2.72 14.20 9.11
CA PHE A 64 -1.62 14.62 9.98
C PHE A 64 -2.02 14.50 11.44
N ASN A 65 -1.18 13.85 12.24
CA ASN A 65 -1.36 13.74 13.68
C ASN A 65 -0.55 14.85 14.37
N THR A 66 -1.22 15.90 14.83
CA THR A 66 -0.60 17.07 15.44
C THR A 66 0.09 16.74 16.76
N ASP A 67 -0.52 15.87 17.57
CA ASP A 67 -0.04 15.59 18.93
C ASP A 67 1.26 14.78 18.95
N GLN A 68 1.50 14.02 17.89
CA GLN A 68 2.69 13.18 17.73
C GLN A 68 3.69 13.72 16.70
N SER A 69 3.51 14.97 16.29
CA SER A 69 4.35 15.63 15.29
C SER A 69 5.05 16.85 15.85
N SER A 70 6.22 17.16 15.33
CA SER A 70 7.00 18.33 15.72
C SER A 70 7.91 18.78 14.59
N ASP A 71 8.10 20.09 14.50
CA ASP A 71 9.04 20.76 13.60
C ASP A 71 9.92 21.70 14.38
N ARG A 72 11.21 21.68 14.11
CA ARG A 72 12.16 22.59 14.71
C ARG A 72 13.28 22.91 13.71
N ALA A 73 13.68 24.19 13.64
CA ALA A 73 14.85 24.64 12.92
C ALA A 73 15.85 25.24 13.92
N VAL A 74 17.12 24.81 13.84
CA VAL A 74 18.19 25.27 14.71
C VAL A 74 19.46 25.39 13.89
N GLY A 75 20.10 26.57 13.87
CA GLY A 75 21.37 26.78 13.18
C GLY A 75 21.35 26.47 11.69
N GLY A 76 20.23 26.71 11.01
CA GLY A 76 20.06 26.39 9.59
C GLY A 76 19.73 24.89 9.31
N PHE A 77 19.71 24.05 10.33
CA PHE A 77 19.31 22.66 10.24
C PHE A 77 17.85 22.49 10.60
N ARG A 78 17.16 21.55 9.90
CA ARG A 78 15.79 21.19 10.20
C ARG A 78 15.69 19.84 10.91
N PHE A 79 14.81 19.79 11.88
CA PHE A 79 14.46 18.58 12.61
C PHE A 79 12.95 18.40 12.50
N VAL A 80 12.53 17.45 11.71
CA VAL A 80 11.12 17.17 11.44
C VAL A 80 10.79 15.80 11.98
N ARG A 81 9.64 15.71 12.62
CA ARG A 81 9.01 14.46 12.99
C ARG A 81 7.52 14.60 12.73
N HIS A 82 7.04 14.01 11.65
CA HIS A 82 5.62 14.03 11.28
C HIS A 82 5.04 12.63 11.29
N LEU A 83 3.93 12.45 11.99
CA LEU A 83 3.13 11.24 11.94
C LEU A 83 1.88 11.49 11.09
N TYR A 84 1.61 10.57 10.17
CA TYR A 84 0.41 10.55 9.34
C TYR A 84 -0.28 9.19 9.47
N GLU A 85 -1.62 9.19 9.34
CA GLU A 85 -2.45 8.00 9.46
C GLU A 85 -3.41 7.92 8.27
N GLY A 86 -3.55 6.73 7.66
CA GLY A 86 -4.39 6.55 6.48
C GLY A 86 -4.76 5.10 6.21
N GLY A 87 -5.53 4.88 5.14
CA GLY A 87 -6.11 3.57 4.81
C GLY A 87 -5.36 2.77 3.74
N ALA A 88 -4.32 3.34 3.09
CA ALA A 88 -3.55 2.59 2.10
C ALA A 88 -2.66 1.55 2.80
N THR A 89 -2.39 0.41 2.16
CA THR A 89 -1.56 -0.64 2.76
C THR A 89 -0.09 -0.22 2.89
N VAL A 90 0.65 -0.87 3.81
CA VAL A 90 2.11 -0.64 4.00
C VAL A 90 2.87 -0.80 2.67
N ARG A 91 2.49 -1.77 1.83
CA ARG A 91 3.08 -1.98 0.51
C ARG A 91 2.82 -0.80 -0.42
N GLN A 92 1.56 -0.35 -0.55
CA GLN A 92 1.19 0.78 -1.40
C GLN A 92 1.91 2.07 -1.00
N VAL A 93 1.99 2.35 0.30
CA VAL A 93 2.71 3.51 0.85
C VAL A 93 4.22 3.42 0.56
N SER A 94 4.81 2.24 0.70
CA SER A 94 6.24 2.05 0.41
C SER A 94 6.54 2.28 -1.08
N GLU A 95 5.70 1.75 -1.96
CA GLU A 95 5.80 1.97 -3.41
C GLU A 95 5.58 3.44 -3.80
N PHE A 96 4.69 4.15 -3.07
CA PHE A 96 4.50 5.58 -3.24
C PHE A 96 5.81 6.33 -2.98
N TYR A 97 6.51 6.09 -1.87
CA TYR A 97 7.76 6.77 -1.57
C TYR A 97 8.88 6.42 -2.54
N ARG A 98 9.00 5.17 -2.96
CA ARG A 98 9.98 4.77 -4.00
C ARG A 98 9.82 5.55 -5.29
N ARG A 99 8.59 5.88 -5.68
CA ARG A 99 8.30 6.60 -6.93
C ARG A 99 8.40 8.11 -6.79
N ASN A 100 7.98 8.66 -5.65
CA ASN A 100 7.80 10.10 -5.51
C ASN A 100 8.94 10.83 -4.81
N MET A 101 9.84 10.13 -4.11
CA MET A 101 11.02 10.75 -3.47
C MET A 101 12.12 11.12 -4.48
N PRO A 102 12.50 10.25 -5.45
CA PRO A 102 13.59 10.56 -6.37
C PRO A 102 13.38 11.82 -7.22
N PRO A 103 12.18 12.10 -7.78
CA PRO A 103 11.95 13.34 -8.53
C PRO A 103 12.13 14.61 -7.70
N LEU A 104 12.04 14.52 -6.37
CA LEU A 104 12.25 15.62 -5.43
C LEU A 104 13.71 15.75 -4.97
N GLY A 105 14.62 14.98 -5.56
CA GLY A 105 16.07 15.01 -5.30
C GLY A 105 16.53 14.13 -4.15
N TRP A 106 15.64 13.25 -3.61
CA TRP A 106 16.00 12.30 -2.58
C TRP A 106 16.59 11.03 -3.21
N GLN A 107 17.72 10.55 -2.69
CA GLN A 107 18.36 9.30 -3.08
C GLN A 107 18.09 8.25 -2.01
N MET A 108 17.58 7.09 -2.41
CA MET A 108 17.36 5.98 -1.49
C MET A 108 18.71 5.35 -1.11
N LEU A 109 18.99 5.27 0.19
CA LEU A 109 20.16 4.60 0.74
C LEU A 109 19.87 3.18 1.17
N GLU A 110 18.71 2.98 1.82
CA GLU A 110 18.38 1.68 2.40
C GLU A 110 16.86 1.49 2.44
N GLU A 111 16.43 0.25 2.29
CA GLU A 111 15.09 -0.21 2.61
C GLU A 111 15.17 -1.53 3.37
N ASN A 112 14.49 -1.61 4.50
CA ASN A 112 14.39 -2.85 5.26
C ASN A 112 12.97 -3.08 5.81
N PHE A 113 12.69 -4.33 6.19
CA PHE A 113 11.46 -4.72 6.82
C PHE A 113 11.76 -5.49 8.10
N VAL A 114 11.47 -4.87 9.24
CA VAL A 114 11.78 -5.44 10.56
C VAL A 114 10.58 -5.29 11.48
N SER A 115 10.17 -6.39 12.08
CA SER A 115 9.08 -6.42 13.08
C SER A 115 7.79 -5.74 12.61
N GLY A 116 7.33 -6.07 11.39
CA GLY A 116 6.11 -5.51 10.82
C GLY A 116 6.21 -4.06 10.34
N ARG A 117 7.39 -3.46 10.42
CA ARG A 117 7.65 -2.09 9.96
C ARG A 117 8.55 -2.10 8.74
N ARG A 118 8.14 -1.38 7.71
CA ARG A 118 8.98 -1.03 6.59
C ARG A 118 9.66 0.30 6.86
N ARG A 119 10.97 0.31 6.72
CA ARG A 119 11.80 1.50 6.89
C ARG A 119 12.49 1.83 5.58
N LEU A 120 12.39 3.09 5.15
CA LEU A 120 13.07 3.60 3.98
C LEU A 120 13.94 4.76 4.43
N LEU A 121 15.19 4.74 4.02
CA LEU A 121 16.18 5.76 4.31
C LEU A 121 16.57 6.47 3.03
N TYR A 122 16.48 7.78 3.05
CA TYR A 122 16.87 8.64 1.94
C TYR A 122 17.83 9.71 2.41
N ASP A 123 18.64 10.21 1.48
CA ASP A 123 19.41 11.44 1.69
C ASP A 123 19.21 12.46 0.58
N LYS A 124 19.44 13.73 0.90
CA LYS A 124 19.38 14.88 -0.01
C LYS A 124 20.21 16.01 0.55
N GLY A 125 21.33 16.31 -0.11
CA GLY A 125 22.22 17.37 0.37
C GLY A 125 22.72 17.06 1.79
N ASN A 126 22.40 17.94 2.73
CA ASN A 126 22.77 17.78 4.15
C ASN A 126 21.68 17.14 5.01
N ASP A 127 20.59 16.71 4.42
CA ASP A 127 19.47 16.11 5.13
C ASP A 127 19.39 14.60 4.90
N THR A 128 18.95 13.91 5.93
CA THR A 128 18.57 12.48 5.88
C THR A 128 17.10 12.36 6.23
N CYS A 129 16.34 11.61 5.43
CA CYS A 129 14.92 11.36 5.66
C CYS A 129 14.69 9.88 5.97
N HIS A 130 14.19 9.61 7.16
CA HIS A 130 13.75 8.30 7.61
C HIS A 130 12.23 8.21 7.50
N ILE A 131 11.73 7.26 6.73
CA ILE A 131 10.32 6.98 6.60
C ILE A 131 10.05 5.60 7.18
N SER A 132 9.20 5.53 8.19
CA SER A 132 8.76 4.27 8.80
C SER A 132 7.28 4.09 8.54
N VAL A 133 6.91 2.94 7.97
CA VAL A 133 5.52 2.59 7.62
C VAL A 133 5.15 1.30 8.32
N TRP A 134 4.03 1.29 9.02
CA TRP A 134 3.50 0.09 9.70
C TRP A 134 1.99 0.12 9.77
N ASP A 135 1.40 -1.02 10.03
CA ASP A 135 -0.03 -1.15 10.30
C ASP A 135 -0.27 -1.18 11.82
N ASP A 136 -1.19 -0.33 12.27
CA ASP A 136 -1.64 -0.24 13.65
C ASP A 136 -3.01 0.46 13.67
N TRP A 137 -4.10 -0.33 13.55
CA TRP A 137 -5.47 0.14 13.36
C TRP A 137 -5.59 1.12 12.17
N GLY A 138 -4.93 0.76 11.05
CA GLY A 138 -4.69 1.56 9.87
C GLY A 138 -3.21 1.82 9.66
N THR A 139 -2.86 2.27 8.46
CA THR A 139 -1.45 2.48 8.13
C THR A 139 -0.93 3.80 8.70
N LYS A 140 0.12 3.72 9.48
CA LYS A 140 0.86 4.85 10.03
C LYS A 140 2.15 5.08 9.25
N VAL A 141 2.45 6.35 9.04
CA VAL A 141 3.66 6.82 8.36
C VAL A 141 4.35 7.85 9.23
N LEU A 142 5.53 7.51 9.72
CA LEU A 142 6.38 8.43 10.45
C LEU A 142 7.49 8.93 9.51
N ILE A 143 7.50 10.22 9.25
CA ILE A 143 8.53 10.92 8.49
C ILE A 143 9.42 11.66 9.47
N GLN A 144 10.73 11.42 9.39
CA GLN A 144 11.71 12.13 10.18
C GLN A 144 12.79 12.69 9.25
N VAL A 145 12.96 14.02 9.25
CA VAL A 145 14.05 14.67 8.52
C VAL A 145 15.03 15.23 9.53
N LEU A 146 16.29 14.88 9.36
CA LEU A 146 17.38 15.18 10.26
C LEU A 146 18.61 15.62 9.46
N PRO A 147 19.49 16.47 10.02
CA PRO A 147 20.80 16.74 9.42
C PRO A 147 21.60 15.45 9.24
N ARG A 148 22.31 15.32 8.13
CA ARG A 148 23.22 14.20 7.89
C ARG A 148 24.21 14.09 9.04
N GLY A 149 24.33 12.92 9.64
CA GLY A 149 25.21 12.63 10.78
C GLY A 149 24.59 12.91 12.16
N ALA A 150 23.38 13.46 12.23
CA ALA A 150 22.64 13.52 13.48
C ALA A 150 22.25 12.11 13.90
N ARG A 151 22.92 11.59 14.92
CA ARG A 151 22.54 10.30 15.52
C ARG A 151 21.25 10.51 16.31
N HIS A 152 20.35 9.54 16.27
CA HIS A 152 19.26 9.46 17.24
C HIS A 152 19.89 9.29 18.62
N THR A 153 20.11 10.36 19.34
CA THR A 153 20.36 10.28 20.77
C THR A 153 19.07 9.76 21.40
N ARG A 154 19.04 8.45 21.69
CA ARG A 154 18.05 7.90 22.61
C ARG A 154 18.15 8.78 23.87
N PRO A 155 17.04 9.35 24.39
CA PRO A 155 17.08 10.02 25.67
C PRO A 155 17.80 9.10 26.65
N ALA A 156 18.87 9.60 27.27
CA ALA A 156 19.56 8.82 28.29
C ALA A 156 18.53 8.41 29.33
N ALA A 157 18.46 7.11 29.63
CA ALA A 157 17.67 6.65 30.74
C ALA A 157 18.14 7.44 31.98
N PRO A 158 17.24 7.92 32.84
CA PRO A 158 17.62 8.61 34.06
C PRO A 158 18.61 7.72 34.82
N ALA A 159 19.76 8.28 35.15
CA ALA A 159 20.76 7.58 35.97
C ALA A 159 20.09 7.05 37.24
N PRO A 160 20.36 5.81 37.63
CA PRO A 160 19.84 5.32 38.91
C PRO A 160 20.37 6.25 39.97
N SER A 161 19.44 6.86 40.73
CA SER A 161 19.74 7.67 41.91
C SER A 161 20.57 6.80 42.85
N ALA A 162 21.80 7.22 43.12
CA ALA A 162 22.64 6.58 44.15
C ALA A 162 21.87 6.67 45.47
N GLY A 163 21.27 5.56 45.86
CA GLY A 163 20.67 5.44 47.17
C GLY A 163 21.74 5.65 48.23
N THR A 164 21.62 6.70 48.97
CA THR A 164 22.38 6.90 50.22
C THR A 164 22.03 5.73 51.15
N MET A 165 22.97 4.85 51.36
CA MET A 165 22.88 3.86 52.44
C MET A 165 23.07 4.57 53.79
N PRO A 166 22.29 4.20 54.79
CA PRO A 166 22.45 4.70 56.19
C PRO A 166 23.72 4.14 56.85
#